data_e4bbb83b3f0bc1f9100c80ea335c80b5
#
_entry.id   e4bbb83b3f0bc1f9100c80ea335c80b5
#
_cell.length_a   1.000
_cell.length_b   1.000
_cell.length_c   1.000
_cell.angle_alpha   90.00
_cell.angle_beta   90.00
_cell.angle_gamma   90.00
#
_symmetry.space_group_name_H-M   'P 1'
#
loop_
_entity.id
_entity.type
_entity.pdbx_description
1 polymer ?
#
loop_
_entity_poly.entity_id
_entity_poly.type
_entity_poly.pdbx_seq_one_letter_code
_entity_poly.pdbx_strand_id
1 'polypeptide(L)'
;MKKKEIIFFTIILVVSGIFCMIFWKTNSPAHTVSISIDGKVQKQFDLLTQQYYTIQTPQGYNILQIQNHTATITEADCPDQICVQQKSICHTGEMIVCLPHKVVIEIK
;
A
#
# COMPACT_ATOMS: atom_id res chain seq x y z
N MET A 1 44.72 18.30 7.64
CA MET A 1 43.34 18.76 7.64
C MET A 1 43.13 19.79 8.74
N LYS A 2 42.53 20.89 8.38
CA LYS A 2 42.15 21.92 9.35
C LYS A 2 40.99 21.44 10.20
N LYS A 3 40.98 21.84 11.49
CA LYS A 3 39.89 21.46 12.40
C LYS A 3 38.50 21.80 11.87
N LYS A 4 38.34 22.87 11.12
CA LYS A 4 37.08 23.28 10.51
C LYS A 4 36.58 22.30 9.47
N GLU A 5 37.45 21.68 8.70
CA GLU A 5 37.09 20.67 7.70
C GLU A 5 36.62 19.39 8.37
N ILE A 6 37.29 18.97 9.44
CA ILE A 6 36.92 17.79 10.21
C ILE A 6 35.53 17.97 10.84
N ILE A 7 35.25 19.14 11.39
CA ILE A 7 33.95 19.47 11.98
C ILE A 7 32.86 19.42 10.88
N PHE A 8 33.14 19.97 9.71
CA PHE A 8 32.20 19.98 8.59
C PHE A 8 31.83 18.56 8.13
N PHE A 9 32.84 17.70 7.93
CA PHE A 9 32.62 16.31 7.56
C PHE A 9 31.87 15.53 8.65
N THR A 10 32.16 15.80 9.91
CA THR A 10 31.46 15.15 11.04
C THR A 10 29.98 15.53 11.06
N ILE A 11 29.66 16.80 10.81
CA ILE A 11 28.28 17.27 10.75
C ILE A 11 27.51 16.60 9.60
N ILE A 12 28.13 16.49 8.43
CA ILE A 12 27.51 15.82 7.27
C ILE A 12 27.24 14.35 7.58
N LEU A 13 28.17 13.65 8.22
CA LEU A 13 27.99 12.25 8.61
C LEU A 13 26.84 12.07 9.60
N VAL A 14 26.75 12.94 10.61
CA VAL A 14 25.67 12.88 11.61
C VAL A 14 24.31 13.16 10.97
N VAL A 15 24.21 14.19 10.14
CA VAL A 15 22.97 14.55 9.42
C VAL A 15 22.54 13.41 8.50
N SER A 16 23.48 12.81 7.76
CA SER A 16 23.21 11.67 6.88
C SER A 16 22.71 10.46 7.66
N GLY A 17 23.32 10.17 8.81
CA GLY A 17 22.88 9.06 9.67
C GLY A 17 21.48 9.27 10.21
N ILE A 18 21.15 10.48 10.67
CA ILE A 18 19.80 10.81 11.15
C ILE A 18 18.79 10.68 10.02
N PHE A 19 19.11 11.15 8.81
CA PHE A 19 18.26 11.05 7.64
C PHE A 19 17.97 9.60 7.28
N CYS A 20 18.99 8.74 7.29
CA CYS A 20 18.82 7.29 7.04
C CYS A 20 17.94 6.64 8.11
N MET A 21 18.08 7.01 9.38
CA MET A 21 17.24 6.49 10.45
C MET A 21 15.77 6.87 10.28
N ILE A 22 15.51 8.11 9.89
CA ILE A 22 14.15 8.59 9.64
C ILE A 22 13.53 7.84 8.45
N PHE A 23 14.30 7.68 7.36
CA PHE A 23 13.86 6.95 6.19
C PHE A 23 13.56 5.47 6.50
N TRP A 24 14.36 4.85 7.33
CA TRP A 24 14.15 3.45 7.71
C TRP A 24 12.90 3.27 8.56
N LYS A 25 12.61 4.23 9.42
CA LYS A 25 11.39 4.20 10.25
C LYS A 25 10.11 4.40 9.44
N THR A 26 10.17 5.16 8.35
CA THR A 26 9.00 5.39 7.49
C THR A 26 8.68 4.20 6.57
N ASN A 27 9.63 3.29 6.39
CA ASN A 27 9.44 2.05 5.65
C ASN A 27 9.06 0.89 6.59
N SER A 28 8.13 1.11 7.51
CA SER A 28 7.62 0.02 8.33
C SER A 28 6.89 -1.00 7.44
N PRO A 29 6.93 -2.30 7.82
CA PRO A 29 6.23 -3.32 7.04
C PRO A 29 4.75 -2.95 6.91
N ALA A 30 4.23 -3.14 5.71
CA ALA A 30 2.85 -2.82 5.40
C ALA A 30 1.90 -3.76 6.13
N HIS A 31 0.97 -3.21 6.87
CA HIS A 31 -0.02 -3.98 7.62
C HIS A 31 -1.44 -3.54 7.34
N THR A 32 -1.67 -2.52 6.53
CA THR A 32 -2.99 -1.93 6.31
C THR A 32 -3.36 -1.99 4.85
N VAL A 33 -4.54 -2.56 4.57
CA VAL A 33 -5.17 -2.56 3.24
C VAL A 33 -6.18 -1.43 3.21
N SER A 34 -5.97 -0.44 2.34
CA SER A 34 -6.86 0.70 2.18
C SER A 34 -7.70 0.54 0.91
N ILE A 35 -9.01 0.65 1.05
CA ILE A 35 -9.95 0.56 -0.06
C ILE A 35 -10.47 1.95 -0.36
N SER A 36 -10.17 2.46 -1.55
CA SER A 36 -10.65 3.75 -2.03
C SER A 36 -11.67 3.55 -3.15
N ILE A 37 -12.75 4.29 -3.11
CA ILE A 37 -13.77 4.32 -4.15
C ILE A 37 -13.90 5.77 -4.62
N ASP A 38 -13.73 5.98 -5.91
CA ASP A 38 -13.81 7.31 -6.54
C ASP A 38 -12.88 8.33 -5.87
N GLY A 39 -11.66 7.87 -5.53
CA GLY A 39 -10.64 8.71 -4.92
C GLY A 39 -10.77 8.92 -3.41
N LYS A 40 -11.79 8.36 -2.77
CA LYS A 40 -12.03 8.52 -1.33
C LYS A 40 -11.85 7.18 -0.61
N VAL A 41 -11.08 7.18 0.46
CA VAL A 41 -10.90 5.99 1.30
C VAL A 41 -12.20 5.67 2.01
N GLN A 42 -12.77 4.50 1.73
CA GLN A 42 -14.03 4.05 2.30
C GLN A 42 -13.82 3.11 3.48
N LYS A 43 -12.79 2.28 3.43
CA LYS A 43 -12.55 1.29 4.47
C LYS A 43 -11.08 0.88 4.51
N GLN A 44 -10.63 0.47 5.69
CA GLN A 44 -9.29 -0.06 5.90
C GLN A 44 -9.38 -1.37 6.67
N PHE A 45 -8.52 -2.32 6.31
CA PHE A 45 -8.44 -3.61 6.97
C PHE A 45 -7.00 -3.90 7.39
N ASP A 46 -6.84 -4.79 8.37
CA ASP A 46 -5.54 -5.30 8.76
C ASP A 46 -5.14 -6.44 7.82
N LEU A 47 -3.96 -6.33 7.22
CA LEU A 47 -3.42 -7.35 6.32
C LEU A 47 -3.12 -8.67 7.05
N LEU A 48 -2.95 -8.62 8.37
CA LEU A 48 -2.66 -9.79 9.19
C LEU A 48 -3.90 -10.63 9.52
N THR A 49 -5.10 -10.08 9.32
CA THR A 49 -6.35 -10.76 9.62
C THR A 49 -6.96 -11.33 8.33
N GLN A 50 -7.15 -12.65 8.30
CA GLN A 50 -7.79 -13.31 7.17
C GLN A 50 -9.27 -12.95 7.12
N GLN A 51 -9.73 -12.44 5.96
CA GLN A 51 -11.14 -12.07 5.80
C GLN A 51 -11.50 -11.83 4.33
N TYR A 52 -12.80 -11.83 4.08
CA TYR A 52 -13.39 -11.44 2.80
C TYR A 52 -14.23 -10.19 2.97
N TYR A 53 -14.21 -9.35 1.97
CA TYR A 53 -15.02 -8.13 1.95
C TYR A 53 -15.56 -7.86 0.55
N THR A 54 -16.88 -7.67 0.44
CA THR A 54 -17.51 -7.30 -0.83
C THR A 54 -17.55 -5.78 -0.95
N ILE A 55 -16.87 -5.26 -1.97
CA ILE A 55 -16.85 -3.83 -2.27
C ILE A 55 -17.99 -3.55 -3.24
N GLN A 56 -19.05 -2.90 -2.75
CA GLN A 56 -20.22 -2.59 -3.54
C GLN A 56 -20.14 -1.15 -4.05
N THR A 57 -20.33 -0.96 -5.35
CA THR A 57 -20.39 0.37 -5.98
C THR A 57 -21.60 0.46 -6.89
N PRO A 58 -22.04 1.67 -7.29
CA PRO A 58 -23.12 1.81 -8.27
C PRO A 58 -22.82 1.16 -9.63
N GLN A 59 -21.54 0.98 -9.96
CA GLN A 59 -21.10 0.37 -11.22
C GLN A 59 -20.96 -1.13 -11.13
N GLY A 60 -20.94 -1.72 -9.93
CA GLY A 60 -20.78 -3.14 -9.76
C GLY A 60 -20.11 -3.52 -8.43
N TYR A 61 -19.56 -4.72 -8.36
CA TYR A 61 -18.93 -5.22 -7.14
C TYR A 61 -17.54 -5.81 -7.38
N ASN A 62 -16.75 -5.84 -6.31
CA ASN A 62 -15.48 -6.54 -6.24
C ASN A 62 -15.40 -7.27 -4.91
N ILE A 63 -14.89 -8.50 -4.91
CA ILE A 63 -14.66 -9.25 -3.67
C ILE A 63 -13.18 -9.26 -3.36
N LEU A 64 -12.82 -8.62 -2.25
CA LEU A 64 -11.48 -8.58 -1.71
C LEU A 64 -11.27 -9.77 -0.77
N GLN A 65 -10.18 -10.50 -0.98
CA GLN A 65 -9.74 -11.55 -0.07
C GLN A 65 -8.40 -11.16 0.54
N ILE A 66 -8.33 -11.21 1.87
CA ILE A 66 -7.07 -11.07 2.61
C ILE A 66 -6.73 -12.43 3.21
N GLN A 67 -5.60 -12.99 2.79
CA GLN A 67 -5.14 -14.31 3.22
C GLN A 67 -3.62 -14.38 3.11
N ASN A 68 -2.98 -15.01 4.10
CA ASN A 68 -1.52 -15.20 4.12
C ASN A 68 -0.73 -13.90 3.93
N HIS A 69 -1.19 -12.82 4.58
CA HIS A 69 -0.58 -11.49 4.52
C HIS A 69 -0.58 -10.89 3.09
N THR A 70 -1.52 -11.33 2.25
CA THR A 70 -1.70 -10.80 0.90
C THR A 70 -3.14 -10.37 0.69
N ALA A 71 -3.34 -9.39 -0.20
CA ALA A 71 -4.65 -8.94 -0.62
C ALA A 71 -4.82 -9.18 -2.11
N THR A 72 -5.98 -9.70 -2.50
CA THR A 72 -6.30 -9.96 -3.89
C THR A 72 -7.80 -9.79 -4.14
N ILE A 73 -8.16 -9.52 -5.39
CA ILE A 73 -9.56 -9.53 -5.84
C ILE A 73 -9.85 -10.92 -6.39
N THR A 74 -10.75 -11.66 -5.76
CA THR A 74 -11.12 -13.01 -6.19
C THR A 74 -12.24 -13.03 -7.19
N GLU A 75 -13.13 -12.03 -7.16
CA GLU A 75 -14.28 -11.96 -8.03
C GLU A 75 -14.67 -10.50 -8.25
N ALA A 76 -15.14 -10.20 -9.46
CA ALA A 76 -15.66 -8.88 -9.82
C ALA A 76 -16.58 -9.03 -11.04
N ASP A 77 -17.50 -8.09 -11.19
CA ASP A 77 -18.42 -8.09 -12.35
C ASP A 77 -18.01 -7.10 -13.43
N CYS A 78 -16.75 -6.64 -13.42
CA CYS A 78 -16.26 -5.79 -14.50
C CYS A 78 -16.10 -6.58 -15.81
N PRO A 79 -16.38 -5.96 -16.97
CA PRO A 79 -16.42 -6.71 -18.25
C PRO A 79 -15.10 -7.34 -18.66
N ASP A 80 -13.98 -6.69 -18.39
CA ASP A 80 -12.65 -7.14 -18.79
C ASP A 80 -11.95 -8.02 -17.73
N GLN A 81 -12.45 -8.06 -16.49
CA GLN A 81 -11.92 -8.87 -15.39
C GLN A 81 -10.44 -8.61 -15.09
N ILE A 82 -9.93 -7.43 -15.41
CA ILE A 82 -8.52 -7.07 -15.19
C ILE A 82 -8.18 -7.07 -13.70
N CYS A 83 -9.08 -6.58 -12.86
CA CYS A 83 -8.85 -6.51 -11.40
C CYS A 83 -8.69 -7.91 -10.78
N VAL A 84 -9.39 -8.92 -11.30
CA VAL A 84 -9.28 -10.31 -10.84
C VAL A 84 -7.96 -10.94 -11.30
N GLN A 85 -7.45 -10.52 -12.45
CA GLN A 85 -6.23 -11.06 -13.05
C GLN A 85 -4.96 -10.42 -12.49
N GLN A 86 -5.08 -9.34 -11.74
CA GLN A 86 -3.92 -8.69 -11.13
C GLN A 86 -3.33 -9.57 -10.03
N LYS A 87 -2.01 -9.47 -9.85
CA LYS A 87 -1.32 -10.22 -8.82
C LYS A 87 -1.77 -9.79 -7.43
N SER A 88 -1.74 -10.72 -6.47
CA SER A 88 -1.94 -10.37 -5.07
C SER A 88 -0.86 -9.41 -4.58
N ILE A 89 -1.23 -8.52 -3.67
CA ILE A 89 -0.37 -7.46 -3.18
C ILE A 89 -0.12 -7.63 -1.68
N CYS A 90 1.09 -7.30 -1.24
CA CYS A 90 1.47 -7.42 0.17
C CYS A 90 2.48 -6.37 0.63
N HIS A 91 3.10 -5.63 -0.27
CA HIS A 91 4.13 -4.63 0.05
C HIS A 91 3.58 -3.22 0.01
N THR A 92 4.12 -2.34 0.84
CA THR A 92 3.76 -0.91 0.86
C THR A 92 3.90 -0.30 -0.53
N GLY A 93 2.87 0.40 -0.97
CA GLY A 93 2.85 1.06 -2.27
C GLY A 93 2.29 0.23 -3.40
N GLU A 94 2.11 -1.08 -3.19
CA GLU A 94 1.44 -1.91 -4.18
C GLU A 94 -0.06 -1.64 -4.17
N MET A 95 -0.69 -1.74 -5.34
CA MET A 95 -2.12 -1.46 -5.46
C MET A 95 -2.77 -2.33 -6.53
N ILE A 96 -4.07 -2.58 -6.36
CA ILE A 96 -4.94 -3.19 -7.36
C ILE A 96 -5.97 -2.12 -7.75
N VAL A 97 -6.11 -1.88 -9.06
CA VAL A 97 -7.00 -0.85 -9.57
C VAL A 97 -8.09 -1.49 -10.44
N CYS A 98 -9.34 -1.18 -10.16
CA CYS A 98 -10.48 -1.53 -11.00
C CYS A 98 -11.07 -0.24 -11.57
N LEU A 99 -10.66 0.13 -12.77
CA LEU A 99 -11.07 1.39 -13.39
C LEU A 99 -12.57 1.47 -13.70
N PRO A 100 -13.23 0.40 -14.21
CA PRO A 100 -14.67 0.46 -14.44
C PRO A 100 -15.48 0.77 -13.19
N HIS A 101 -15.03 0.29 -12.02
CA HIS A 101 -15.69 0.50 -10.74
C HIS A 101 -15.09 1.64 -9.93
N LYS A 102 -13.99 2.25 -10.40
CA LYS A 102 -13.24 3.31 -9.70
C LYS A 102 -12.78 2.88 -8.31
N VAL A 103 -12.45 1.60 -8.16
CA VAL A 103 -11.98 1.01 -6.90
C VAL A 103 -10.46 0.90 -6.94
N VAL A 104 -9.81 1.34 -5.87
CA VAL A 104 -8.36 1.20 -5.68
C VAL A 104 -8.11 0.53 -4.33
N ILE A 105 -7.36 -0.56 -4.35
CA ILE A 105 -6.93 -1.27 -3.15
C ILE A 105 -5.42 -1.06 -3.02
N GLU A 106 -5.00 -0.43 -1.95
CA GLU A 106 -3.60 -0.05 -1.74
C GLU A 106 -3.10 -0.56 -0.40
N ILE A 107 -1.86 -1.02 -0.38
CA ILE A 107 -1.16 -1.42 0.84
C ILE A 107 -0.41 -0.20 1.40
N LYS A 108 -0.70 0.14 2.64
CA LYS A 108 -0.07 1.26 3.34
C LYS A 108 0.71 0.84 4.57
#